data_ac03398bf8c2c92819ac22ee70d6b0d9
#
_entry.id   ac03398bf8c2c92819ac22ee70d6b0d9
#
_cell.length_a   1.000
_cell.length_b   1.000
_cell.length_c   1.000
_cell.angle_alpha   90.00
_cell.angle_beta   90.00
_cell.angle_gamma   90.00
#
_symmetry.space_group_name_H-M   'P 1'
#
loop_
_entity.id
_entity.type
_entity.pdbx_description
1 polymer ?
#
loop_
_entity_poly.entity_id
_entity_poly.type
_entity_poly.pdbx_seq_one_letter_code
_entity_poly.pdbx_strand_id
1 'polypeptide(L)'
;DSVKSRGLGDVYKRQGLWRRNGIPPQKLTGVGFSAQGQFTGSYYLRKNYDKDFDWVFRGINENKIGNFGFSGGGAAGFELDRADYKLGTPENCKILASSEGHDNDYVLVPEEHLTHLTTVPGDPLKSLLRADMVYFENSNGGKVFSTGSITFCGSLPHNNFNNNVSTLLSNILNKFSK
;
A
#
# COMPACT_ATOMS: atom_id res chain seq x y z
N ASP A 1 38.90 -8.75 -21.64
CA ASP A 1 37.75 -8.26 -20.88
C ASP A 1 36.65 -7.83 -21.82
N SER A 2 35.77 -8.76 -22.14
CA SER A 2 34.61 -8.43 -22.95
C SER A 2 33.62 -7.61 -22.08
N VAL A 3 33.61 -6.33 -22.28
CA VAL A 3 32.50 -5.49 -21.86
C VAL A 3 31.29 -5.93 -22.69
N LYS A 4 30.57 -6.93 -22.21
CA LYS A 4 29.27 -7.24 -22.76
C LYS A 4 28.44 -5.96 -22.68
N SER A 5 28.05 -5.43 -23.81
CA SER A 5 27.13 -4.32 -23.92
C SER A 5 25.88 -4.68 -23.12
N ARG A 6 25.77 -4.13 -21.92
CA ARG A 6 24.59 -4.25 -21.11
C ARG A 6 23.50 -3.47 -21.84
N GLY A 7 22.55 -4.16 -22.43
CA GLY A 7 21.43 -3.51 -23.08
C GLY A 7 20.72 -2.58 -22.10
N LEU A 8 20.11 -1.52 -22.61
CA LEU A 8 19.30 -0.57 -21.82
C LEU A 8 18.33 -1.27 -20.87
N GLY A 9 17.78 -2.44 -21.27
CA GLY A 9 16.91 -3.25 -20.44
C GLY A 9 17.59 -3.78 -19.14
N ASP A 10 18.90 -4.04 -19.15
CA ASP A 10 19.62 -4.47 -17.94
C ASP A 10 19.90 -3.31 -16.99
N VAL A 11 20.06 -2.10 -17.52
CA VAL A 11 20.20 -0.89 -16.73
C VAL A 11 18.88 -0.57 -16.04
N TYR A 12 17.77 -0.62 -16.74
CA TYR A 12 16.44 -0.41 -16.15
C TYR A 12 16.09 -1.48 -15.11
N LYS A 13 16.38 -2.75 -15.38
CA LYS A 13 16.17 -3.83 -14.40
C LYS A 13 17.00 -3.68 -13.13
N ARG A 14 18.12 -2.98 -13.17
CA ARG A 14 18.96 -2.74 -11.98
C ARG A 14 18.62 -1.43 -11.28
N GLN A 15 18.19 -0.42 -12.00
CA GLN A 15 17.88 0.91 -11.45
C GLN A 15 16.48 0.97 -10.80
N GLY A 16 15.53 0.12 -11.24
CA GLY A 16 14.14 0.19 -10.81
C GLY A 16 13.81 -0.52 -9.49
N LEU A 17 14.72 -1.33 -8.95
CA LEU A 17 14.39 -2.17 -7.80
C LEU A 17 15.32 -1.89 -6.63
N TRP A 18 14.89 -1.03 -5.74
CA TRP A 18 15.57 -0.71 -4.47
C TRP A 18 15.90 -1.99 -3.70
N ARG A 19 15.02 -2.97 -3.74
CA ARG A 19 15.21 -4.28 -3.12
C ARG A 19 16.47 -4.99 -3.60
N ARG A 20 16.79 -4.96 -4.89
CA ARG A 20 18.01 -5.58 -5.44
C ARG A 20 19.28 -4.93 -4.92
N ASN A 21 19.18 -3.73 -4.39
CA ASN A 21 20.27 -3.00 -3.73
C ASN A 21 20.24 -3.19 -2.21
N GLY A 22 19.47 -4.13 -1.68
CA GLY A 22 19.34 -4.39 -0.25
C GLY A 22 18.50 -3.35 0.51
N ILE A 23 17.79 -2.49 -0.22
CA ILE A 23 16.95 -1.43 0.34
C ILE A 23 15.51 -1.64 -0.17
N PRO A 24 14.76 -2.58 0.39
CA PRO A 24 13.38 -2.78 -0.02
C PRO A 24 12.52 -1.57 0.36
N PRO A 25 11.49 -1.23 -0.44
CA PRO A 25 10.60 -0.09 -0.18
C PRO A 25 10.00 -0.11 1.22
N GLN A 26 9.69 -1.29 1.74
CA GLN A 26 9.13 -1.47 3.06
C GLN A 26 9.93 -0.80 4.19
N LYS A 27 11.25 -0.72 4.06
CA LYS A 27 12.10 -0.03 5.06
C LYS A 27 11.83 1.46 5.16
N LEU A 28 11.45 2.09 4.04
CA LEU A 28 11.23 3.53 3.96
C LEU A 28 9.76 3.90 4.15
N THR A 29 8.87 3.17 3.49
CA THR A 29 7.44 3.51 3.40
C THR A 29 6.55 2.64 4.28
N GLY A 30 7.10 1.57 4.86
CA GLY A 30 6.35 0.57 5.62
C GLY A 30 5.64 -0.47 4.74
N VAL A 31 5.47 -0.17 3.45
CA VAL A 31 4.80 -1.02 2.47
C VAL A 31 5.63 -1.14 1.20
N GLY A 32 5.32 -2.10 0.36
CA GLY A 32 5.95 -2.25 -0.94
C GLY A 32 5.05 -2.96 -1.93
N PHE A 33 5.29 -2.67 -3.20
CA PHE A 33 4.51 -3.17 -4.32
C PHE A 33 4.51 -4.70 -4.35
N SER A 34 3.34 -5.29 -4.26
CA SER A 34 3.17 -6.73 -4.11
C SER A 34 2.13 -7.34 -5.04
N ALA A 35 1.20 -6.55 -5.53
CA ALA A 35 0.18 -7.04 -6.46
C ALA A 35 -0.27 -5.95 -7.41
N GLN A 36 -0.68 -6.35 -8.60
CA GLN A 36 -1.23 -5.49 -9.63
C GLN A 36 -2.50 -6.10 -10.21
N GLY A 37 -3.52 -5.28 -10.39
CA GLY A 37 -4.77 -5.63 -11.06
C GLY A 37 -5.07 -4.71 -12.22
N GLN A 38 -6.19 -4.98 -12.89
CA GLN A 38 -6.74 -4.10 -13.91
C GLN A 38 -7.72 -3.14 -13.22
N PHE A 39 -7.71 -1.92 -13.50
CA PHE A 39 -8.55 -0.77 -13.16
C PHE A 39 -9.76 -0.95 -12.19
N THR A 40 -9.87 -2.08 -11.48
CA THR A 40 -10.85 -2.28 -10.44
C THR A 40 -10.29 -1.82 -9.10
N GLY A 41 -11.05 -1.01 -8.39
CA GLY A 41 -10.71 -0.54 -7.05
C GLY A 41 -11.64 -1.14 -6.01
N SER A 42 -11.15 -1.26 -4.80
CA SER A 42 -11.89 -1.72 -3.64
C SER A 42 -11.71 -0.77 -2.46
N TYR A 43 -12.15 -1.17 -1.31
CA TYR A 43 -12.17 -0.40 -0.07
C TYR A 43 -11.18 -0.94 0.94
N TYR A 44 -10.90 -0.13 1.96
CA TYR A 44 -10.16 -0.57 3.15
C TYR A 44 -11.11 -0.89 4.30
N LEU A 45 -10.73 -1.88 5.10
CA LEU A 45 -11.33 -2.15 6.41
C LEU A 45 -10.33 -1.81 7.51
N ARG A 46 -10.79 -1.12 8.55
CA ARG A 46 -9.98 -0.85 9.74
C ARG A 46 -9.51 -2.17 10.35
N LYS A 47 -8.22 -2.27 10.68
CA LYS A 47 -7.59 -3.44 11.32
C LYS A 47 -7.05 -3.12 12.71
N ASN A 48 -6.72 -1.87 12.97
CA ASN A 48 -6.19 -1.44 14.26
C ASN A 48 -7.26 -0.72 15.08
N TYR A 49 -7.56 -1.25 16.25
CA TYR A 49 -8.53 -0.72 17.22
C TYR A 49 -7.86 -0.27 18.52
N ASP A 50 -6.53 -0.14 18.53
CA ASP A 50 -5.80 0.43 19.64
C ASP A 50 -6.17 1.92 19.77
N LYS A 51 -6.48 2.35 21.00
CA LYS A 51 -6.88 3.72 21.32
C LYS A 51 -5.84 4.77 20.89
N ASP A 52 -4.59 4.38 20.86
CA ASP A 52 -3.50 5.25 20.41
C ASP A 52 -3.63 5.65 18.93
N PHE A 53 -4.45 4.93 18.16
CA PHE A 53 -4.71 5.19 16.73
C PHE A 53 -6.14 5.63 16.41
N ASP A 54 -7.00 5.81 17.42
CA ASP A 54 -8.38 6.28 17.21
C ASP A 54 -8.44 7.66 16.52
N TRP A 55 -7.41 8.48 16.71
CA TRP A 55 -7.31 9.77 16.06
C TRP A 55 -7.31 9.68 14.54
N VAL A 56 -6.77 8.60 13.94
CA VAL A 56 -6.75 8.38 12.48
C VAL A 56 -8.18 8.29 11.93
N PHE A 57 -9.05 7.62 12.66
CA PHE A 57 -10.43 7.31 12.23
C PHE A 57 -11.47 8.25 12.83
N ARG A 58 -11.03 9.35 13.47
CA ARG A 58 -11.96 10.32 14.08
C ARG A 58 -12.92 10.90 13.03
N GLY A 59 -14.21 10.82 13.30
CA GLY A 59 -15.26 11.29 12.39
C GLY A 59 -15.62 10.31 11.26
N ILE A 60 -15.08 9.09 11.29
CA ILE A 60 -15.40 8.03 10.34
C ILE A 60 -16.19 6.96 11.09
N ASN A 61 -17.44 6.77 10.68
CA ASN A 61 -18.35 5.79 11.29
C ASN A 61 -18.57 4.55 10.40
N GLU A 62 -18.17 4.64 9.14
CA GLU A 62 -18.32 3.58 8.17
C GLU A 62 -17.26 2.50 8.34
N ASN A 63 -17.66 1.24 8.18
CA ASN A 63 -16.72 0.12 8.21
C ASN A 63 -15.84 0.05 6.95
N LYS A 64 -16.37 0.53 5.81
CA LYS A 64 -15.65 0.56 4.53
C LYS A 64 -15.14 1.97 4.25
N ILE A 65 -13.83 2.10 4.10
CA ILE A 65 -13.17 3.37 3.79
C ILE A 65 -12.85 3.38 2.30
N GLY A 66 -13.37 4.38 1.59
CA GLY A 66 -13.09 4.56 0.18
C GLY A 66 -13.71 3.50 -0.73
N ASN A 67 -14.95 3.08 -0.46
CA ASN A 67 -15.74 2.23 -1.38
C ASN A 67 -16.35 3.08 -2.51
N PHE A 68 -15.54 3.98 -3.06
CA PHE A 68 -15.88 4.94 -4.12
C PHE A 68 -14.57 5.54 -4.67
N GLY A 69 -14.62 6.12 -5.86
CA GLY A 69 -13.47 6.83 -6.44
C GLY A 69 -13.53 6.84 -7.96
N PHE A 70 -12.79 7.78 -8.58
CA PHE A 70 -12.70 7.89 -10.04
C PHE A 70 -11.89 6.74 -10.67
N SER A 71 -10.90 6.23 -9.94
CA SER A 71 -10.01 5.17 -10.44
C SER A 71 -10.53 3.82 -9.98
N GLY A 72 -11.26 3.13 -10.85
CA GLY A 72 -11.74 1.79 -10.59
C GLY A 72 -12.85 1.66 -9.53
N GLY A 73 -13.42 2.77 -9.04
CA GLY A 73 -14.53 2.75 -8.10
C GLY A 73 -14.15 2.51 -6.62
N GLY A 74 -12.86 2.56 -6.27
CA GLY A 74 -12.41 2.36 -4.90
C GLY A 74 -11.04 2.97 -4.60
N ALA A 75 -10.77 3.19 -3.32
CA ALA A 75 -9.53 3.80 -2.84
C ALA A 75 -8.32 2.85 -2.84
N ALA A 76 -8.53 1.56 -3.00
CA ALA A 76 -7.47 0.56 -3.11
C ALA A 76 -7.60 -0.18 -4.44
N GLY A 77 -6.67 0.02 -5.35
CA GLY A 77 -6.75 -0.62 -6.66
C GLY A 77 -5.55 -0.33 -7.54
N PHE A 78 -5.53 -0.99 -8.68
CA PHE A 78 -4.50 -0.98 -9.70
C PHE A 78 -3.17 -1.52 -9.19
N GLU A 79 -2.50 -0.83 -8.29
CA GLU A 79 -1.32 -1.29 -7.57
C GLU A 79 -1.64 -1.42 -6.08
N LEU A 80 -1.24 -2.54 -5.50
CA LEU A 80 -1.43 -2.86 -4.11
C LEU A 80 -0.07 -3.06 -3.44
N ASP A 81 0.21 -2.22 -2.45
CA ASP A 81 1.41 -2.29 -1.64
C ASP A 81 1.04 -2.79 -0.24
N ARG A 82 1.68 -3.82 0.22
CA ARG A 82 1.45 -4.38 1.54
C ARG A 82 2.65 -4.25 2.47
N ALA A 83 2.35 -4.22 3.75
CA ALA A 83 3.35 -4.39 4.79
C ALA A 83 3.81 -5.86 4.81
N ASP A 84 5.13 -6.04 4.94
CA ASP A 84 5.74 -7.35 5.12
C ASP A 84 7.02 -7.22 5.96
N TYR A 85 6.95 -7.69 7.20
CA TYR A 85 8.06 -7.60 8.14
C TYR A 85 9.28 -8.41 7.69
N LYS A 86 9.07 -9.49 6.93
CA LYS A 86 10.16 -10.28 6.35
C LYS A 86 10.88 -9.55 5.23
N LEU A 87 10.19 -8.61 4.59
CA LEU A 87 10.73 -7.76 3.53
C LEU A 87 11.25 -6.42 4.06
N GLY A 88 11.16 -6.16 5.37
CA GLY A 88 11.76 -5.01 6.02
C GLY A 88 10.81 -3.92 6.47
N THR A 89 9.50 -4.16 6.51
CA THR A 89 8.58 -3.27 7.23
C THR A 89 9.08 -3.08 8.67
N PRO A 90 9.23 -1.84 9.17
CA PRO A 90 9.71 -1.58 10.53
C PRO A 90 8.85 -2.29 11.59
N GLU A 91 9.48 -2.81 12.65
CA GLU A 91 8.77 -3.54 13.71
C GLU A 91 7.72 -2.68 14.43
N ASN A 92 7.98 -1.38 14.58
CA ASN A 92 7.05 -0.43 15.16
C ASN A 92 5.96 0.06 14.19
N CYS A 93 6.00 -0.37 12.94
CA CYS A 93 4.99 -0.04 11.95
C CYS A 93 3.65 -0.69 12.32
N LYS A 94 2.58 0.09 12.28
CA LYS A 94 1.22 -0.38 12.58
C LYS A 94 0.40 -0.38 11.32
N ILE A 95 -0.20 -1.53 11.02
CA ILE A 95 -1.21 -1.64 9.96
C ILE A 95 -2.51 -1.07 10.55
N LEU A 96 -2.97 0.04 9.99
CA LEU A 96 -4.18 0.74 10.43
C LEU A 96 -5.43 0.18 9.78
N ALA A 97 -5.34 -0.07 8.47
CA ALA A 97 -6.40 -0.65 7.66
C ALA A 97 -5.80 -1.47 6.52
N SER A 98 -6.54 -2.44 6.03
CA SER A 98 -6.14 -3.26 4.87
C SER A 98 -7.29 -3.33 3.88
N SER A 99 -6.95 -3.34 2.59
CA SER A 99 -7.96 -3.50 1.56
C SER A 99 -8.43 -4.95 1.45
N GLU A 100 -9.67 -5.09 1.00
CA GLU A 100 -10.33 -6.38 0.77
C GLU A 100 -11.18 -6.30 -0.52
N GLY A 101 -11.70 -7.44 -0.96
CA GLY A 101 -12.63 -7.50 -2.09
C GLY A 101 -11.97 -7.36 -3.46
N HIS A 102 -10.67 -7.63 -3.55
CA HIS A 102 -9.98 -7.73 -4.83
C HIS A 102 -10.36 -9.01 -5.55
N ASP A 103 -10.61 -8.90 -6.86
CA ASP A 103 -11.03 -10.01 -7.71
C ASP A 103 -9.84 -10.86 -8.22
N ASN A 104 -10.17 -11.80 -9.11
CA ASN A 104 -9.19 -12.73 -9.67
C ASN A 104 -8.28 -12.10 -10.74
N ASP A 105 -8.51 -10.84 -11.12
CA ASP A 105 -7.69 -10.12 -12.10
C ASP A 105 -6.42 -9.54 -11.47
N TYR A 106 -6.31 -9.62 -10.13
CA TYR A 106 -5.09 -9.26 -9.44
C TYR A 106 -4.06 -10.38 -9.44
N VAL A 107 -2.84 -10.04 -9.78
CA VAL A 107 -1.70 -10.96 -9.78
C VAL A 107 -0.60 -10.45 -8.85
N LEU A 108 0.13 -11.36 -8.23
CA LEU A 108 1.30 -11.02 -7.44
C LEU A 108 2.43 -10.55 -8.36
N VAL A 109 3.18 -9.56 -7.91
CA VAL A 109 4.30 -9.00 -8.65
C VAL A 109 5.56 -9.81 -8.35
N PRO A 110 6.24 -10.37 -9.37
CA PRO A 110 7.41 -11.21 -9.18
C PRO A 110 8.55 -10.54 -8.44
N GLU A 111 8.68 -9.24 -8.60
CA GLU A 111 9.73 -8.45 -7.98
C GLU A 111 9.65 -8.45 -6.46
N GLU A 112 8.44 -8.55 -5.91
CA GLU A 112 8.21 -8.61 -4.47
C GLU A 112 8.38 -10.03 -3.93
N HIS A 113 8.21 -11.02 -4.78
CA HIS A 113 8.27 -12.44 -4.46
C HIS A 113 9.30 -13.17 -5.34
N LEU A 114 10.58 -12.84 -5.13
CA LEU A 114 11.69 -13.45 -5.88
C LEU A 114 11.71 -14.98 -5.85
N THR A 115 11.02 -15.59 -4.92
CA THR A 115 10.98 -17.03 -4.71
C THR A 115 9.65 -17.66 -5.04
N HIS A 116 8.63 -16.88 -5.37
CA HIS A 116 7.30 -17.40 -5.65
C HIS A 116 6.93 -17.23 -7.10
N LEU A 117 6.49 -18.30 -7.69
CA LEU A 117 5.82 -18.27 -8.97
C LEU A 117 4.52 -17.49 -8.81
N THR A 118 4.39 -16.43 -9.57
CA THR A 118 3.33 -15.43 -9.48
C THR A 118 1.95 -15.94 -9.88
N THR A 119 1.85 -17.19 -10.22
CA THR A 119 0.65 -17.79 -10.78
C THR A 119 0.22 -19.06 -10.06
N VAL A 120 0.55 -19.19 -8.79
CA VAL A 120 0.02 -20.32 -8.01
C VAL A 120 -1.43 -19.99 -7.66
N PRO A 121 -2.42 -20.65 -8.27
CA PRO A 121 -3.81 -20.49 -7.89
C PRO A 121 -4.03 -21.04 -6.48
N GLY A 122 -4.70 -20.29 -5.63
CA GLY A 122 -5.10 -20.78 -4.32
C GLY A 122 -5.28 -19.70 -3.25
N ASP A 123 -5.94 -20.06 -2.17
CA ASP A 123 -6.30 -19.18 -1.06
C ASP A 123 -5.13 -18.44 -0.38
N PRO A 124 -3.92 -19.01 -0.24
CA PRO A 124 -2.79 -18.28 0.33
C PRO A 124 -2.46 -16.99 -0.41
N LEU A 125 -2.78 -16.93 -1.70
CA LEU A 125 -2.53 -15.74 -2.53
C LEU A 125 -3.51 -14.62 -2.26
N LYS A 126 -4.76 -14.90 -1.95
CA LYS A 126 -5.77 -13.88 -1.64
C LYS A 126 -5.38 -13.04 -0.44
N SER A 127 -4.78 -13.64 0.57
CA SER A 127 -4.30 -12.92 1.75
C SER A 127 -3.14 -11.95 1.45
N LEU A 128 -2.46 -12.14 0.32
CA LEU A 128 -1.39 -11.29 -0.15
C LEU A 128 -1.89 -10.18 -1.09
N LEU A 129 -3.10 -10.34 -1.65
CA LEU A 129 -3.74 -9.35 -2.53
C LEU A 129 -4.41 -8.28 -1.69
N ARG A 130 -3.62 -7.38 -1.12
CA ARG A 130 -4.12 -6.26 -0.32
C ARG A 130 -3.20 -5.05 -0.38
N ALA A 131 -3.77 -3.89 -0.23
CA ALA A 131 -3.07 -2.67 0.12
C ALA A 131 -3.19 -2.46 1.64
N ASP A 132 -2.10 -2.08 2.30
CA ASP A 132 -2.11 -1.77 3.72
C ASP A 132 -1.92 -0.27 3.95
N MET A 133 -2.81 0.36 4.70
CA MET A 133 -2.56 1.67 5.30
C MET A 133 -1.73 1.48 6.55
N VAL A 134 -0.57 2.12 6.59
CA VAL A 134 0.35 1.95 7.72
C VAL A 134 0.79 3.29 8.29
N TYR A 135 1.18 3.26 9.56
CA TYR A 135 1.79 4.38 10.27
C TYR A 135 2.94 3.90 11.13
N PHE A 136 4.02 4.66 11.13
CA PHE A 136 5.13 4.49 12.08
C PHE A 136 5.91 5.79 12.26
N GLU A 137 6.70 5.85 13.31
CA GLU A 137 7.63 6.93 13.57
C GLU A 137 9.06 6.38 13.55
N ASN A 138 9.96 7.09 12.90
CA ASN A 138 11.37 6.72 12.91
C ASN A 138 12.06 7.24 14.18
N SER A 139 13.28 6.77 14.45
CA SER A 139 14.04 7.12 15.64
C SER A 139 14.35 8.62 15.77
N ASN A 140 14.27 9.38 14.69
CA ASN A 140 14.53 10.81 14.65
C ASN A 140 13.23 11.65 14.74
N GLY A 141 12.09 11.02 15.06
CA GLY A 141 10.80 11.67 15.20
C GLY A 141 10.07 11.94 13.87
N GLY A 142 10.60 11.50 12.74
CA GLY A 142 9.90 11.57 11.46
C GLY A 142 8.72 10.60 11.45
N LYS A 143 7.60 11.05 10.91
CA LYS A 143 6.35 10.27 10.82
C LYS A 143 6.12 9.82 9.40
N VAL A 144 5.69 8.58 9.23
CA VAL A 144 5.36 7.99 7.93
C VAL A 144 3.93 7.47 7.97
N PHE A 145 3.17 7.85 6.96
CA PHE A 145 1.87 7.27 6.65
C PHE A 145 1.85 6.87 5.19
N SER A 146 1.51 5.62 4.92
CA SER A 146 1.37 5.11 3.56
C SER A 146 -0.01 4.52 3.37
N THR A 147 -0.56 4.69 2.17
CA THR A 147 -1.90 4.20 1.83
C THR A 147 -1.87 2.84 1.13
N GLY A 148 -0.71 2.48 0.57
CA GLY A 148 -0.51 1.21 -0.10
C GLY A 148 -1.25 1.07 -1.43
N SER A 149 -1.79 2.15 -2.00
CA SER A 149 -2.46 2.05 -3.30
C SER A 149 -2.44 3.36 -4.09
N ILE A 150 -2.22 3.23 -5.38
CA ILE A 150 -2.20 4.36 -6.33
C ILE A 150 -3.60 4.99 -6.52
N THR A 151 -4.69 4.23 -6.35
CA THR A 151 -6.05 4.74 -6.56
C THR A 151 -6.58 5.56 -5.38
N PHE A 152 -5.87 5.60 -4.26
CA PHE A 152 -6.29 6.33 -3.06
C PHE A 152 -6.62 7.80 -3.36
N CYS A 153 -5.76 8.49 -4.10
CA CYS A 153 -5.95 9.89 -4.43
C CYS A 153 -7.20 10.13 -5.31
N GLY A 154 -7.58 9.15 -6.13
CA GLY A 154 -8.79 9.21 -6.95
C GLY A 154 -10.10 9.19 -6.15
N SER A 155 -10.05 8.82 -4.88
CA SER A 155 -11.21 8.82 -3.99
C SER A 155 -11.38 10.13 -3.21
N LEU A 156 -10.33 10.96 -3.10
CA LEU A 156 -10.37 12.20 -2.33
C LEU A 156 -11.48 13.16 -2.78
N PRO A 157 -11.66 13.48 -4.09
CA PRO A 157 -12.63 14.49 -4.53
C PRO A 157 -14.08 14.02 -4.50
N HIS A 158 -14.34 12.74 -4.18
CA HIS A 158 -15.69 12.22 -4.10
C HIS A 158 -16.56 13.05 -3.15
N ASN A 159 -17.80 13.34 -3.57
CA ASN A 159 -18.74 14.16 -2.81
C ASN A 159 -18.13 15.51 -2.34
N ASN A 160 -17.40 16.20 -3.24
CA ASN A 160 -16.73 17.47 -2.94
C ASN A 160 -15.84 17.41 -1.69
N PHE A 161 -15.03 16.34 -1.57
CA PHE A 161 -14.15 16.06 -0.43
C PHE A 161 -14.88 15.76 0.89
N ASN A 162 -16.20 15.69 0.90
CA ASN A 162 -16.98 15.32 2.08
C ASN A 162 -17.16 13.78 2.12
N ASN A 163 -16.11 13.08 2.50
CA ASN A 163 -16.07 11.61 2.51
C ASN A 163 -15.03 11.09 3.52
N ASN A 164 -15.09 9.79 3.80
CA ASN A 164 -14.25 9.17 4.82
C ASN A 164 -12.75 9.11 4.44
N VAL A 165 -12.40 9.07 3.15
CA VAL A 165 -11.00 9.09 2.68
C VAL A 165 -10.39 10.48 2.95
N SER A 166 -11.11 11.54 2.60
CA SER A 166 -10.67 12.92 2.85
C SER A 166 -10.59 13.23 4.34
N THR A 167 -11.55 12.74 5.13
CA THR A 167 -11.54 12.88 6.60
C THR A 167 -10.31 12.19 7.20
N LEU A 168 -10.02 10.96 6.77
CA LEU A 168 -8.85 10.22 7.22
C LEU A 168 -7.55 10.98 6.89
N LEU A 169 -7.38 11.40 5.65
CA LEU A 169 -6.18 12.14 5.24
C LEU A 169 -6.03 13.45 6.02
N SER A 170 -7.13 14.17 6.26
CA SER A 170 -7.13 15.38 7.08
C SER A 170 -6.65 15.10 8.51
N ASN A 171 -7.09 14.00 9.13
CA ASN A 171 -6.63 13.59 10.45
C ASN A 171 -5.12 13.34 10.47
N ILE A 172 -4.59 12.66 9.45
CA ILE A 172 -3.15 12.41 9.29
C ILE A 172 -2.37 13.71 9.15
N LEU A 173 -2.79 14.60 8.24
CA LEU A 173 -2.11 15.87 8.00
C LEU A 173 -2.10 16.76 9.26
N ASN A 174 -3.22 16.80 9.99
CA ASN A 174 -3.30 17.51 11.27
C ASN A 174 -2.37 16.93 12.35
N LYS A 175 -2.11 15.64 12.33
CA LYS A 175 -1.13 15.00 13.23
C LYS A 175 0.30 15.31 12.83
N PHE A 176 0.58 15.42 11.52
CA PHE A 176 1.92 15.67 11.02
C PHE A 176 2.36 17.13 11.14
N SER A 177 1.39 18.06 11.19
CA SER A 177 1.65 19.49 11.33
C SER A 177 1.93 19.96 12.76
N LYS A 178 1.85 19.05 13.73
CA LYS A 178 2.11 19.29 15.17
C LYS A 178 3.45 18.69 15.58
#